data_4e9b3416e2153a14d6efe1615dff4f1e
#
_entry.id   4e9b3416e2153a14d6efe1615dff4f1e
#
_cell.length_a   1.000
_cell.length_b   1.000
_cell.length_c   1.000
_cell.angle_alpha   90.00
_cell.angle_beta   90.00
_cell.angle_gamma   90.00
#
_symmetry.space_group_name_H-M   'P 1'
#
loop_
_entity.id
_entity.type
_entity.pdbx_description
1 polymer ?
#
loop_
_entity_poly.entity_id
_entity_poly.type
_entity_poly.pdbx_seq_one_letter_code
_entity_poly.pdbx_strand_id
1 'polypeptide(L)'
;YHASNWEFKIIYPMNPQTFGIEQVKTEMAQGLAACDTFHGFRYFAGSKYLQEFLSLIGKLRYQQRWAKAVRMPETFVMGHMLVVAILSYFMSLELDNPCRKRLENNFFSGLFHDLPEVLTRDIVSPVKNSVKGLDSIISEIEDEQMREVIYPLLPPAWHREIEYYTQNEFDSKIIDDGEINMV
;
A
#
# COMPACT_ATOMS: atom_id res chain seq x y z
N TYR A 1 7.88 -0.55 -12.01
CA TYR A 1 8.80 0.42 -12.63
C TYR A 1 8.92 1.69 -11.80
N HIS A 2 7.80 2.39 -11.53
CA HIS A 2 7.83 3.66 -10.79
C HIS A 2 8.26 3.48 -9.34
N ALA A 3 7.80 2.46 -8.66
CA ALA A 3 8.20 2.14 -7.29
C ALA A 3 9.70 1.78 -7.20
N SER A 4 10.29 1.22 -8.26
CA SER A 4 11.72 0.89 -8.32
C SER A 4 12.58 2.02 -8.87
N ASN A 5 11.99 3.12 -9.27
CA ASN A 5 12.70 4.20 -9.99
C ASN A 5 13.88 4.78 -9.19
N TRP A 6 13.78 4.86 -7.85
CA TRP A 6 14.88 5.33 -7.04
C TRP A 6 16.06 4.35 -7.02
N GLU A 7 15.83 3.05 -7.13
CA GLU A 7 16.88 2.05 -7.26
C GLU A 7 17.63 2.25 -8.55
N PHE A 8 16.92 2.46 -9.67
CA PHE A 8 17.55 2.79 -10.93
C PHE A 8 18.38 4.07 -10.85
N LYS A 9 17.93 5.08 -10.10
CA LYS A 9 18.68 6.31 -9.90
C LYS A 9 19.95 6.12 -9.09
N ILE A 10 19.97 5.18 -8.14
CA ILE A 10 21.14 4.89 -7.31
C ILE A 10 22.10 3.94 -8.02
N ILE A 11 21.60 2.82 -8.54
CA ILE A 11 22.43 1.75 -9.12
C ILE A 11 23.04 2.19 -10.45
N TYR A 12 22.28 2.90 -11.29
CA TYR A 12 22.75 3.30 -12.61
C TYR A 12 24.03 4.16 -12.58
N PRO A 13 24.11 5.24 -11.77
CA PRO A 13 25.35 6.01 -11.64
C PRO A 13 26.53 5.20 -11.11
N MET A 14 26.27 4.16 -10.28
CA MET A 14 27.34 3.34 -9.71
C MET A 14 27.94 2.36 -10.72
N ASN A 15 27.11 1.75 -11.57
CA ASN A 15 27.56 0.81 -12.60
C ASN A 15 26.54 0.62 -13.72
N PRO A 16 26.43 1.57 -14.67
CA PRO A 16 25.40 1.55 -15.70
C PRO A 16 25.55 0.40 -16.70
N GLN A 17 26.78 -0.09 -16.91
CA GLN A 17 27.07 -1.11 -17.95
C GLN A 17 26.85 -2.53 -17.47
N THR A 18 27.15 -2.81 -16.19
CA THR A 18 27.12 -4.19 -15.67
C THR A 18 25.71 -4.73 -15.49
N PHE A 19 24.72 -3.88 -15.19
CA PHE A 19 23.38 -4.33 -14.82
C PHE A 19 22.37 -4.22 -15.96
N GLY A 20 22.73 -3.71 -17.13
CA GLY A 20 21.83 -3.54 -18.26
C GLY A 20 20.59 -2.67 -17.95
N ILE A 21 20.72 -1.72 -17.03
CA ILE A 21 19.59 -0.95 -16.45
C ILE A 21 18.81 -0.19 -17.52
N GLU A 22 19.48 0.39 -18.52
CA GLU A 22 18.83 1.09 -19.63
C GLU A 22 18.00 0.15 -20.49
N GLN A 23 18.46 -1.09 -20.71
CA GLN A 23 17.67 -2.10 -21.41
C GLN A 23 16.43 -2.46 -20.60
N VAL A 24 16.57 -2.75 -19.29
CA VAL A 24 15.43 -3.06 -18.40
C VAL A 24 14.42 -1.92 -18.37
N LYS A 25 14.89 -0.68 -18.24
CA LYS A 25 14.00 0.50 -18.27
C LYS A 25 13.23 0.60 -19.60
N THR A 26 13.92 0.35 -20.71
CA THR A 26 13.30 0.39 -22.05
C THR A 26 12.26 -0.72 -22.21
N GLU A 27 12.58 -1.94 -21.83
CA GLU A 27 11.65 -3.08 -21.90
C GLU A 27 10.41 -2.86 -21.02
N MET A 28 10.60 -2.37 -19.80
CA MET A 28 9.48 -2.05 -18.90
C MET A 28 8.64 -0.89 -19.45
N ALA A 29 9.25 0.14 -20.00
CA ALA A 29 8.53 1.26 -20.60
C ALA A 29 7.70 0.82 -21.83
N GLN A 30 8.24 -0.07 -22.66
CA GLN A 30 7.52 -0.66 -23.80
C GLN A 30 6.35 -1.53 -23.34
N GLY A 31 6.55 -2.38 -22.30
CA GLY A 31 5.49 -3.17 -21.71
C GLY A 31 4.37 -2.31 -21.11
N LEU A 32 4.71 -1.22 -20.44
CA LEU A 32 3.73 -0.28 -19.91
C LEU A 32 3.00 0.49 -21.01
N ALA A 33 3.68 0.85 -22.09
CA ALA A 33 3.04 1.52 -23.24
C ALA A 33 1.97 0.65 -23.90
N ALA A 34 2.11 -0.68 -23.86
CA ALA A 34 1.08 -1.61 -24.34
C ALA A 34 -0.21 -1.59 -23.47
N CYS A 35 -0.14 -1.03 -22.27
CA CYS A 35 -1.27 -0.89 -21.36
C CYS A 35 -2.02 0.46 -21.53
N ASP A 36 -1.78 1.20 -22.58
CA ASP A 36 -2.32 2.55 -22.80
C ASP A 36 -3.84 2.60 -22.95
N THR A 37 -4.48 1.46 -23.26
CA THR A 37 -5.94 1.31 -23.31
C THR A 37 -6.60 1.39 -21.93
N PHE A 38 -5.85 1.16 -20.84
CA PHE A 38 -6.36 1.30 -19.49
C PHE A 38 -6.48 2.77 -19.08
N HIS A 39 -7.67 3.21 -18.73
CA HIS A 39 -7.90 4.57 -18.25
C HIS A 39 -7.01 4.93 -17.06
N GLY A 40 -6.90 4.02 -16.11
CA GLY A 40 -6.05 4.19 -14.92
C GLY A 40 -4.57 4.37 -15.27
N PHE A 41 -4.06 3.65 -16.28
CA PHE A 41 -2.67 3.79 -16.71
C PHE A 41 -2.40 5.18 -17.31
N ARG A 42 -3.27 5.66 -18.19
CA ARG A 42 -3.12 7.01 -18.78
C ARG A 42 -3.16 8.10 -17.72
N TYR A 43 -4.09 7.98 -16.78
CA TYR A 43 -4.20 8.91 -15.68
C TYR A 43 -2.94 8.89 -14.80
N PHE A 44 -2.47 7.70 -14.45
CA PHE A 44 -1.26 7.49 -13.67
C PHE A 44 -0.02 8.02 -14.41
N ALA A 45 0.16 7.68 -15.68
CA ALA A 45 1.32 8.11 -16.49
C ALA A 45 1.41 9.63 -16.62
N GLY A 46 0.26 10.33 -16.64
CA GLY A 46 0.18 11.79 -16.69
C GLY A 46 0.33 12.50 -15.34
N SER A 47 0.28 11.77 -14.22
CA SER A 47 0.29 12.37 -12.88
C SER A 47 1.62 12.19 -12.17
N LYS A 48 2.36 13.28 -12.02
CA LYS A 48 3.59 13.31 -11.21
C LYS A 48 3.33 12.91 -9.75
N TYR A 49 2.22 13.36 -9.18
CA TYR A 49 1.83 13.05 -7.80
C TYR A 49 1.61 11.55 -7.58
N LEU A 50 0.89 10.88 -8.48
CA LEU A 50 0.70 9.43 -8.38
C LEU A 50 2.01 8.65 -8.57
N GLN A 51 2.92 9.14 -9.41
CA GLN A 51 4.25 8.54 -9.55
C GLN A 51 5.07 8.72 -8.27
N GLU A 52 4.99 9.88 -7.61
CA GLU A 52 5.62 10.13 -6.31
C GLU A 52 4.99 9.23 -5.22
N PHE A 53 3.66 9.09 -5.21
CA PHE A 53 2.96 8.15 -4.33
C PHE A 53 3.48 6.71 -4.50
N LEU A 54 3.54 6.18 -5.73
CA LEU A 54 4.08 4.83 -5.96
C LEU A 54 5.56 4.70 -5.60
N SER A 55 6.35 5.73 -5.81
CA SER A 55 7.75 5.74 -5.38
C SER A 55 7.88 5.70 -3.86
N LEU A 56 6.96 6.36 -3.14
CA LEU A 56 6.91 6.37 -1.69
C LEU A 56 6.51 5.00 -1.15
N ILE A 57 5.36 4.46 -1.57
CA ILE A 57 4.89 3.14 -1.11
C ILE A 57 5.82 2.00 -1.52
N GLY A 58 6.56 2.16 -2.60
CA GLY A 58 7.59 1.21 -3.02
C GLY A 58 8.64 0.93 -1.96
N LYS A 59 8.84 1.84 -0.99
CA LYS A 59 9.76 1.64 0.14
C LYS A 59 9.30 0.54 1.09
N LEU A 60 7.98 0.25 1.17
CA LEU A 60 7.44 -0.82 2.01
C LEU A 60 7.96 -2.20 1.65
N ARG A 61 8.46 -2.43 0.43
CA ARG A 61 9.08 -3.70 0.03
C ARG A 61 10.46 -3.96 0.68
N TYR A 62 11.07 -2.95 1.30
CA TYR A 62 12.32 -3.07 2.06
C TYR A 62 12.10 -2.95 3.56
N GLN A 63 10.91 -2.65 3.98
CA GLN A 63 10.55 -2.52 5.38
C GLN A 63 10.22 -3.89 5.94
N GLN A 64 11.17 -4.44 6.71
CA GLN A 64 11.05 -5.75 7.32
C GLN A 64 10.06 -5.70 8.48
N ARG A 65 9.09 -6.61 8.48
CA ARG A 65 8.18 -6.80 9.61
C ARG A 65 8.88 -7.56 10.73
N TRP A 66 8.60 -7.15 11.98
CA TRP A 66 9.20 -7.80 13.16
C TRP A 66 10.74 -7.84 13.12
N ALA A 67 11.37 -6.77 12.64
CA ALA A 67 12.83 -6.71 12.41
C ALA A 67 13.67 -7.05 13.64
N LYS A 68 13.10 -6.96 14.85
CA LYS A 68 13.78 -7.32 16.11
C LYS A 68 13.49 -8.75 16.58
N ALA A 69 12.67 -9.52 15.86
CA ALA A 69 12.35 -10.91 16.16
C ALA A 69 12.90 -11.84 15.08
N VAL A 70 13.46 -12.97 15.49
CA VAL A 70 13.92 -13.98 14.53
C VAL A 70 12.71 -14.61 13.85
N ARG A 71 12.58 -14.40 12.55
CA ARG A 71 11.55 -15.00 11.70
C ARG A 71 12.17 -15.63 10.47
N MET A 72 11.68 -16.80 10.11
CA MET A 72 12.03 -17.46 8.85
C MET A 72 10.76 -17.96 8.17
N PRO A 73 10.50 -17.57 6.92
CA PRO A 73 11.26 -16.58 6.14
C PRO A 73 11.09 -15.15 6.64
N GLU A 74 12.01 -14.27 6.29
CA GLU A 74 11.82 -12.83 6.48
C GLU A 74 10.58 -12.33 5.71
N THR A 75 9.82 -11.45 6.34
CA THR A 75 8.61 -10.87 5.74
C THR A 75 8.73 -9.35 5.68
N PHE A 76 8.26 -8.78 4.59
CA PHE A 76 8.29 -7.35 4.34
C PHE A 76 6.85 -6.80 4.28
N VAL A 77 6.67 -5.54 4.66
CA VAL A 77 5.34 -4.92 4.78
C VAL A 77 4.55 -5.03 3.48
N MET A 78 5.10 -4.64 2.34
CA MET A 78 4.39 -4.71 1.06
C MET A 78 3.97 -6.14 0.68
N GLY A 79 4.83 -7.14 0.93
CA GLY A 79 4.49 -8.54 0.67
C GLY A 79 3.37 -9.03 1.59
N HIS A 80 3.39 -8.63 2.85
CA HIS A 80 2.32 -8.92 3.80
C HIS A 80 0.99 -8.31 3.35
N MET A 81 0.95 -7.01 3.04
CA MET A 81 -0.26 -6.33 2.57
C MET A 81 -0.89 -7.05 1.37
N LEU A 82 -0.07 -7.47 0.39
CA LEU A 82 -0.57 -8.21 -0.77
C LEU A 82 -1.16 -9.58 -0.38
N VAL A 83 -0.49 -10.33 0.50
CA VAL A 83 -0.98 -11.64 0.97
C VAL A 83 -2.30 -11.46 1.73
N VAL A 84 -2.40 -10.47 2.62
CA VAL A 84 -3.64 -10.17 3.35
C VAL A 84 -4.76 -9.81 2.38
N ALA A 85 -4.51 -8.94 1.38
CA ALA A 85 -5.50 -8.57 0.38
C ALA A 85 -6.04 -9.78 -0.40
N ILE A 86 -5.14 -10.66 -0.86
CA ILE A 86 -5.50 -11.88 -1.61
C ILE A 86 -6.32 -12.82 -0.72
N LEU A 87 -5.87 -13.07 0.51
CA LEU A 87 -6.60 -13.97 1.43
C LEU A 87 -7.95 -13.39 1.81
N SER A 88 -8.04 -12.10 2.11
CA SER A 88 -9.31 -11.43 2.42
C SER A 88 -10.30 -11.53 1.26
N TYR A 89 -9.83 -11.37 0.03
CA TYR A 89 -10.67 -11.55 -1.16
C TYR A 89 -11.19 -12.99 -1.27
N PHE A 90 -10.32 -14.00 -1.21
CA PHE A 90 -10.72 -15.39 -1.32
C PHE A 90 -11.64 -15.84 -0.18
N MET A 91 -11.33 -15.45 1.06
CA MET A 91 -12.21 -15.74 2.20
C MET A 91 -13.57 -15.07 2.07
N SER A 92 -13.61 -13.88 1.46
CA SER A 92 -14.89 -13.20 1.20
C SER A 92 -15.76 -13.92 0.17
N LEU A 93 -15.17 -14.68 -0.76
CA LEU A 93 -15.94 -15.51 -1.71
C LEU A 93 -16.65 -16.69 -1.05
N GLU A 94 -16.17 -17.13 0.11
CA GLU A 94 -16.79 -18.23 0.90
C GLU A 94 -17.96 -17.76 1.78
N LEU A 95 -18.24 -16.45 1.83
CA LEU A 95 -19.36 -15.91 2.58
C LEU A 95 -20.69 -16.20 1.85
N ASP A 96 -21.77 -16.37 2.64
CA ASP A 96 -23.12 -16.48 2.08
C ASP A 96 -23.51 -15.17 1.39
N ASN A 97 -23.67 -15.23 0.06
CA ASN A 97 -24.04 -14.09 -0.79
C ASN A 97 -23.12 -12.86 -0.67
N PRO A 98 -21.82 -13.00 -0.99
CA PRO A 98 -20.91 -11.85 -0.96
C PRO A 98 -21.29 -10.83 -2.03
N CYS A 99 -21.59 -9.61 -1.63
CA CYS A 99 -21.79 -8.54 -2.60
C CYS A 99 -20.44 -8.07 -3.18
N ARG A 100 -20.47 -7.55 -4.41
CA ARG A 100 -19.25 -7.07 -5.09
C ARG A 100 -18.51 -6.02 -4.27
N LYS A 101 -19.25 -5.10 -3.62
CA LYS A 101 -18.66 -4.03 -2.82
C LYS A 101 -17.89 -4.58 -1.61
N ARG A 102 -18.39 -5.64 -0.97
CA ARG A 102 -17.66 -6.32 0.11
C ARG A 102 -16.34 -6.93 -0.38
N LEU A 103 -16.37 -7.62 -1.52
CA LEU A 103 -15.14 -8.19 -2.11
C LEU A 103 -14.09 -7.10 -2.39
N GLU A 104 -14.52 -5.99 -3.00
CA GLU A 104 -13.66 -4.84 -3.28
C GLU A 104 -13.10 -4.24 -1.98
N ASN A 105 -13.96 -3.98 -1.00
CA ASN A 105 -13.56 -3.35 0.26
C ASN A 105 -12.59 -4.24 1.05
N ASN A 106 -12.87 -5.54 1.17
CA ASN A 106 -11.99 -6.46 1.90
C ASN A 106 -10.62 -6.58 1.22
N PHE A 107 -10.60 -6.62 -0.13
CA PHE A 107 -9.35 -6.61 -0.87
C PHE A 107 -8.54 -5.33 -0.63
N PHE A 108 -9.17 -4.17 -0.78
CA PHE A 108 -8.47 -2.90 -0.64
C PHE A 108 -8.13 -2.55 0.80
N SER A 109 -8.95 -2.92 1.79
CA SER A 109 -8.57 -2.82 3.20
C SER A 109 -7.34 -3.67 3.49
N GLY A 110 -7.31 -4.93 3.05
CA GLY A 110 -6.12 -5.77 3.17
C GLY A 110 -4.89 -5.24 2.43
N LEU A 111 -5.10 -4.51 1.32
CA LEU A 111 -4.02 -3.93 0.54
C LEU A 111 -3.44 -2.63 1.15
N PHE A 112 -4.25 -1.86 1.88
CA PHE A 112 -3.87 -0.53 2.34
C PHE A 112 -3.75 -0.38 3.86
N HIS A 113 -4.14 -1.39 4.66
CA HIS A 113 -4.16 -1.27 6.13
C HIS A 113 -2.83 -0.80 6.75
N ASP A 114 -1.70 -1.29 6.25
CA ASP A 114 -0.35 -0.92 6.71
C ASP A 114 0.27 0.23 5.87
N LEU A 115 -0.52 0.96 5.06
CA LEU A 115 -0.01 2.08 4.27
C LEU A 115 0.66 3.16 5.13
N PRO A 116 0.13 3.54 6.31
CA PRO A 116 0.77 4.53 7.19
C PRO A 116 2.18 4.14 7.62
N GLU A 117 2.50 2.84 7.68
CA GLU A 117 3.82 2.35 8.07
C GLU A 117 4.96 2.81 7.14
N VAL A 118 4.64 3.27 5.93
CA VAL A 118 5.67 3.83 5.03
C VAL A 118 6.35 5.06 5.64
N LEU A 119 5.66 5.74 6.56
CA LEU A 119 6.11 6.96 7.24
C LEU A 119 6.61 6.68 8.65
N THR A 120 5.88 5.87 9.44
CA THR A 120 6.16 5.58 10.86
C THR A 120 6.99 4.33 11.09
N ARG A 121 7.10 3.45 10.08
CA ARG A 121 7.65 2.09 10.13
C ARG A 121 6.77 1.12 10.92
N ASP A 122 6.99 -0.19 10.71
CA ASP A 122 6.30 -1.28 11.43
C ASP A 122 6.63 -1.21 12.94
N ILE A 123 5.64 -0.79 13.72
CA ILE A 123 5.69 -0.83 15.19
C ILE A 123 4.86 -2.02 15.65
N VAL A 124 5.55 -3.08 16.06
CA VAL A 124 4.91 -4.35 16.41
C VAL A 124 3.90 -4.21 17.56
N SER A 125 2.77 -4.89 17.46
CA SER A 125 1.66 -4.82 18.43
C SER A 125 2.07 -5.00 19.90
N PRO A 126 3.01 -5.90 20.27
CA PRO A 126 3.49 -5.97 21.65
C PRO A 126 4.11 -4.66 22.17
N VAL A 127 4.73 -3.86 21.29
CA VAL A 127 5.29 -2.55 21.67
C VAL A 127 4.15 -1.53 21.81
N LYS A 128 3.21 -1.49 20.86
CA LYS A 128 2.03 -0.61 20.92
C LYS A 128 1.27 -0.82 22.23
N ASN A 129 1.11 -2.08 22.65
CA ASN A 129 0.38 -2.46 23.87
C ASN A 129 1.21 -2.40 25.17
N SER A 130 2.50 -2.11 25.11
CA SER A 130 3.40 -2.11 26.29
C SER A 130 3.18 -0.91 27.21
N VAL A 131 2.65 0.18 26.68
CA VAL A 131 2.37 1.42 27.44
C VAL A 131 0.94 1.85 27.18
N LYS A 132 0.19 2.10 28.25
CA LYS A 132 -1.21 2.56 28.13
C LYS A 132 -1.27 3.89 27.35
N GLY A 133 -2.07 3.93 26.29
CA GLY A 133 -2.26 5.12 25.45
C GLY A 133 -1.22 5.30 24.35
N LEU A 134 -0.19 4.45 24.27
CA LEU A 134 0.81 4.53 23.20
C LEU A 134 0.18 4.26 21.82
N ASP A 135 -0.73 3.31 21.74
CA ASP A 135 -1.45 2.97 20.52
C ASP A 135 -2.22 4.17 19.95
N SER A 136 -2.96 4.88 20.79
CA SER A 136 -3.68 6.11 20.39
C SER A 136 -2.74 7.21 19.89
N ILE A 137 -1.59 7.40 20.54
CA ILE A 137 -0.60 8.39 20.11
C ILE A 137 0.00 8.00 18.74
N ILE A 138 0.29 6.73 18.54
CA ILE A 138 0.81 6.25 17.26
C ILE A 138 -0.24 6.47 16.16
N SER A 139 -1.51 6.13 16.42
CA SER A 139 -2.60 6.34 15.47
C SER A 139 -2.78 7.82 15.11
N GLU A 140 -2.70 8.73 16.09
CA GLU A 140 -2.76 10.18 15.84
C GLU A 140 -1.61 10.66 14.94
N ILE A 141 -0.39 10.15 15.18
CA ILE A 141 0.79 10.47 14.36
C ILE A 141 0.61 9.91 12.93
N GLU A 142 0.13 8.68 12.81
CA GLU A 142 -0.14 8.06 11.51
C GLU A 142 -1.18 8.86 10.72
N ASP A 143 -2.26 9.28 11.35
CA ASP A 143 -3.30 10.10 10.74
C ASP A 143 -2.78 11.49 10.31
N GLU A 144 -1.95 12.13 11.12
CA GLU A 144 -1.33 13.40 10.77
C GLU A 144 -0.40 13.24 9.57
N GLN A 145 0.45 12.22 9.58
CA GLN A 145 1.37 11.93 8.49
C GLN A 145 0.63 11.55 7.19
N MET A 146 -0.45 10.80 7.27
CA MET A 146 -1.31 10.51 6.11
C MET A 146 -1.84 11.80 5.49
N ARG A 147 -2.33 12.74 6.31
CA ARG A 147 -2.86 14.03 5.84
C ARG A 147 -1.79 14.93 5.24
N GLU A 148 -0.60 14.96 5.83
CA GLU A 148 0.47 15.87 5.38
C GLU A 148 1.26 15.35 4.19
N VAL A 149 1.44 14.03 4.09
CA VAL A 149 2.37 13.43 3.12
C VAL A 149 1.67 12.60 2.05
N ILE A 150 0.70 11.76 2.42
CA ILE A 150 0.07 10.82 1.49
C ILE A 150 -1.07 11.47 0.69
N TYR A 151 -2.02 12.08 1.38
CA TYR A 151 -3.20 12.65 0.70
C TYR A 151 -2.86 13.73 -0.34
N PRO A 152 -1.85 14.60 -0.15
CA PRO A 152 -1.45 15.54 -1.21
C PRO A 152 -0.96 14.88 -2.50
N LEU A 153 -0.55 13.60 -2.45
CA LEU A 153 -0.11 12.84 -3.61
C LEU A 153 -1.26 12.11 -4.32
N LEU A 154 -2.45 12.11 -3.73
CA LEU A 154 -3.62 11.40 -4.22
C LEU A 154 -4.69 12.37 -4.73
N PRO A 155 -5.50 11.94 -5.72
CA PRO A 155 -6.69 12.71 -6.09
C PRO A 155 -7.61 12.91 -4.90
N PRO A 156 -8.17 14.12 -4.68
CA PRO A 156 -9.08 14.37 -3.54
C PRO A 156 -10.28 13.42 -3.47
N ALA A 157 -10.75 12.94 -4.62
CA ALA A 157 -11.84 11.98 -4.70
C ALA A 157 -11.51 10.61 -4.07
N TRP A 158 -10.22 10.27 -3.91
CA TRP A 158 -9.79 9.01 -3.33
C TRP A 158 -9.53 9.09 -1.82
N HIS A 159 -9.43 10.30 -1.25
CA HIS A 159 -9.07 10.48 0.16
C HIS A 159 -10.00 9.71 1.10
N ARG A 160 -11.34 9.82 0.90
CA ARG A 160 -12.33 9.12 1.72
C ARG A 160 -12.20 7.58 1.62
N GLU A 161 -11.91 7.05 0.44
CA GLU A 161 -11.72 5.60 0.27
C GLU A 161 -10.43 5.13 0.93
N ILE A 162 -9.32 5.85 0.77
CA ILE A 162 -8.05 5.49 1.42
C ILE A 162 -8.19 5.59 2.95
N GLU A 163 -8.80 6.64 3.47
CA GLU A 163 -9.10 6.77 4.90
C GLU A 163 -9.92 5.57 5.40
N TYR A 164 -10.95 5.18 4.65
CA TYR A 164 -11.78 4.03 4.95
C TYR A 164 -10.97 2.72 5.03
N TYR A 165 -9.96 2.53 4.18
CA TYR A 165 -9.14 1.33 4.11
C TYR A 165 -7.98 1.31 5.13
N THR A 166 -7.60 2.46 5.67
CA THR A 166 -6.45 2.59 6.56
C THR A 166 -6.81 2.82 8.02
N GLN A 167 -8.05 3.26 8.29
CA GLN A 167 -8.51 3.51 9.66
C GLN A 167 -9.46 2.42 10.14
N ASN A 168 -9.26 1.98 11.39
CA ASN A 168 -10.15 1.01 12.06
C ASN A 168 -10.39 -0.24 11.19
N GLU A 169 -9.33 -0.83 10.68
CA GLU A 169 -9.37 -1.94 9.73
C GLU A 169 -10.14 -3.18 10.24
N PHE A 170 -10.26 -3.34 11.58
CA PHE A 170 -10.98 -4.45 12.21
C PHE A 170 -12.44 -4.13 12.53
N ASP A 171 -12.88 -2.91 12.32
CA ASP A 171 -14.24 -2.51 12.64
C ASP A 171 -15.22 -2.89 11.52
N SER A 172 -16.40 -3.38 11.91
CA SER A 172 -17.51 -3.51 10.98
C SER A 172 -17.97 -2.13 10.52
N LYS A 173 -17.93 -1.88 9.21
CA LYS A 173 -18.27 -0.59 8.63
C LYS A 173 -19.61 -0.68 7.91
N ILE A 174 -20.50 0.26 8.22
CA ILE A 174 -21.78 0.44 7.52
C ILE A 174 -21.54 1.44 6.41
N ILE A 175 -21.89 1.07 5.18
CA ILE A 175 -21.86 1.98 4.04
C ILE A 175 -23.21 2.72 3.88
N ASP A 176 -23.21 3.83 3.14
CA ASP A 176 -24.34 4.76 3.02
C ASP A 176 -25.65 4.11 2.53
N ASP A 177 -25.60 2.94 1.89
CA ASP A 177 -26.75 2.17 1.43
C ASP A 177 -27.25 1.12 2.45
N GLY A 178 -26.69 1.11 3.66
CA GLY A 178 -27.06 0.19 4.73
C GLY A 178 -26.42 -1.19 4.64
N GLU A 179 -25.57 -1.46 3.66
CA GLU A 179 -24.76 -2.67 3.62
C GLU A 179 -23.68 -2.64 4.70
N ILE A 180 -23.52 -3.75 5.41
CA ILE A 180 -22.45 -3.93 6.39
C ILE A 180 -21.21 -4.44 5.66
N ASN A 181 -20.16 -3.67 5.72
CA ASN A 181 -18.87 -4.13 5.27
C ASN A 181 -18.08 -4.64 6.48
N MET A 182 -17.92 -5.95 6.57
CA MET A 182 -17.01 -6.58 7.52
C MET A 182 -15.69 -6.84 6.81
N VAL A 183 -14.65 -6.22 7.33
CA VAL A 183 -13.27 -6.44 6.91
C VAL A 183 -12.71 -7.69 7.58
#